data_74ed248f507b72371f5bdd2c42a8364d
#
_entry.id   74ed248f507b72371f5bdd2c42a8364d
#
_cell.length_a   1.000
_cell.length_b   1.000
_cell.length_c   1.000
_cell.angle_alpha   90.00
_cell.angle_beta   90.00
_cell.angle_gamma   90.00
#
_symmetry.space_group_name_H-M   'P 1'
#
loop_
_entity.id
_entity.type
_entity.pdbx_description
1 polymer ?
#
loop_
_entity_poly.entity_id
_entity_poly.type
_entity_poly.pdbx_seq_one_letter_code
_entity_poly.pdbx_strand_id
1 'polypeptide(L)'
;MVDNLSRLLQTCNELKTFALALLHMKNKIFAIIAVSLACSQVMGATYYWTRGSATGSNNRYYTNINNWSLKDTYDNTTNPNGYNLEPADSIPGESDEMRLMFRSGANGSDGISTTPTIMLSQNVDLGKMIINNTDRPPLMISGPDNSITFNKKALNSDIKGSYTIIAKERNIGTFSFDTNIIVAHSGNHKVIVQNTSDADLAFLGKNFTAEGEMASGEYREVRFSFSQRGKYDEWMDYASGDIILNTGIYSKMNVVFSGGGKLNAPNHSEGVFWLKGTQSNVMGWTHITDCAKIYLDKRGGAQAITSDKGKMLYVGWRSHVVWLNDNQIADDITVQFKTPIIDTQSPSDLTCIFDLNGHSERIGKIDMWNDNTLAKQGLQTIIDFGNGGEQSFTFASINFQTTNSSFQSRVNFYRTFLDFRNYRMGEDHVYCASKLSASTFMNDDPRDRTTKTYLNLLRFPEFGVFGVDYEIAETQVTINGETLYEYSPRALGN
;
A
#
# COMPACT_ATOMS: atom_id res chain seq x y z
N MET A 1 -50.81 43.00 50.13
CA MET A 1 -50.97 43.15 48.69
C MET A 1 -49.61 43.13 47.96
N VAL A 2 -48.58 43.73 48.49
CA VAL A 2 -47.24 43.79 47.86
C VAL A 2 -46.58 42.40 47.80
N ASP A 3 -46.73 41.56 48.85
CA ASP A 3 -46.12 40.23 48.90
C ASP A 3 -46.73 39.24 47.89
N ASN A 4 -47.99 39.39 47.55
CA ASN A 4 -48.64 38.55 46.55
C ASN A 4 -48.17 38.91 45.10
N LEU A 5 -47.87 40.22 44.90
CA LEU A 5 -47.39 40.68 43.60
C LEU A 5 -45.93 40.17 43.29
N SER A 6 -45.09 40.18 44.35
CA SER A 6 -43.72 39.72 44.24
C SER A 6 -43.65 38.16 43.91
N ARG A 7 -44.51 37.38 44.58
CA ARG A 7 -44.62 35.97 44.32
C ARG A 7 -45.13 35.67 42.88
N LEU A 8 -46.10 36.47 42.39
CA LEU A 8 -46.61 36.32 41.04
C LEU A 8 -45.56 36.64 39.97
N LEU A 9 -44.77 37.69 40.22
CA LEU A 9 -43.67 38.05 39.30
C LEU A 9 -42.54 37.01 39.27
N GLN A 10 -42.24 36.40 40.42
CA GLN A 10 -41.27 35.33 40.51
C GLN A 10 -41.71 34.10 39.73
N THR A 11 -42.99 33.67 39.91
CA THR A 11 -43.57 32.54 39.17
C THR A 11 -43.61 32.78 37.67
N CYS A 12 -43.92 34.02 37.23
CA CYS A 12 -43.87 34.38 35.82
C CYS A 12 -42.47 34.31 35.19
N ASN A 13 -41.43 34.69 35.98
CA ASN A 13 -40.04 34.59 35.52
C ASN A 13 -39.57 33.14 35.43
N GLU A 14 -39.97 32.30 36.40
CA GLU A 14 -39.64 30.87 36.37
C GLU A 14 -40.34 30.17 35.19
N LEU A 15 -41.60 30.50 34.89
CA LEU A 15 -42.30 29.99 33.70
C LEU A 15 -41.68 30.46 32.39
N LYS A 16 -41.22 31.71 32.30
CA LYS A 16 -40.48 32.19 31.12
C LYS A 16 -39.14 31.45 30.91
N THR A 17 -38.41 31.22 31.99
CA THR A 17 -37.12 30.50 31.97
C THR A 17 -37.35 29.05 31.53
N PHE A 18 -38.42 28.41 32.04
CA PHE A 18 -38.80 27.06 31.68
C PHE A 18 -39.27 26.95 30.22
N ALA A 19 -40.05 27.93 29.74
CA ALA A 19 -40.47 27.95 28.32
C ALA A 19 -39.30 28.20 27.37
N LEU A 20 -38.33 29.05 27.74
CA LEU A 20 -37.10 29.26 26.96
C LEU A 20 -36.20 28.00 26.94
N ALA A 21 -36.13 27.29 28.06
CA ALA A 21 -35.39 26.03 28.13
C ALA A 21 -36.04 24.93 27.26
N LEU A 22 -37.38 24.83 27.27
CA LEU A 22 -38.14 23.91 26.41
C LEU A 22 -38.01 24.27 24.94
N LEU A 23 -38.01 25.55 24.58
CA LEU A 23 -37.79 25.99 23.18
C LEU A 23 -36.38 25.67 22.73
N HIS A 24 -35.39 25.82 23.61
CA HIS A 24 -34.00 25.47 23.33
C HIS A 24 -33.79 23.95 23.18
N MET A 25 -34.48 23.15 23.98
CA MET A 25 -34.51 21.69 23.84
C MET A 25 -35.18 21.24 22.54
N LYS A 26 -36.36 21.83 22.19
CA LYS A 26 -37.01 21.53 20.90
C LYS A 26 -36.09 21.84 19.72
N ASN A 27 -35.45 23.00 19.73
CA ASN A 27 -34.50 23.35 18.65
C ASN A 27 -33.30 22.41 18.58
N LYS A 28 -32.78 21.95 19.72
CA LYS A 28 -31.71 20.94 19.75
C LYS A 28 -32.18 19.56 19.25
N ILE A 29 -33.39 19.13 19.61
CA ILE A 29 -33.97 17.87 19.15
C ILE A 29 -34.24 17.95 17.65
N PHE A 30 -34.77 19.06 17.12
CA PHE A 30 -34.95 19.25 15.68
C PHE A 30 -33.61 19.27 14.93
N ALA A 31 -32.58 19.91 15.50
CA ALA A 31 -31.23 19.90 14.91
C ALA A 31 -30.62 18.49 14.92
N ILE A 32 -30.79 17.71 15.98
CA ILE A 32 -30.31 16.33 16.07
C ILE A 32 -31.07 15.43 15.08
N ILE A 33 -32.41 15.59 14.96
CA ILE A 33 -33.21 14.83 13.98
C ILE A 33 -32.84 15.25 12.56
N ALA A 34 -32.64 16.53 12.28
CA ALA A 34 -32.21 17.00 10.97
C ALA A 34 -30.80 16.51 10.60
N VAL A 35 -29.88 16.50 11.57
CA VAL A 35 -28.54 15.94 11.38
C VAL A 35 -28.58 14.42 11.19
N SER A 36 -29.41 13.70 11.96
CA SER A 36 -29.53 12.24 11.78
C SER A 36 -30.22 11.89 10.46
N LEU A 37 -31.22 12.65 10.00
CA LEU A 37 -31.83 12.49 8.69
C LEU A 37 -30.86 12.88 7.55
N ALA A 38 -30.06 13.93 7.74
CA ALA A 38 -29.02 14.29 6.77
C ALA A 38 -27.90 13.24 6.73
N CYS A 39 -27.52 12.67 7.88
CA CYS A 39 -26.55 11.57 7.94
C CYS A 39 -27.08 10.26 7.33
N SER A 40 -28.40 9.99 7.45
CA SER A 40 -29.00 8.80 6.81
C SER A 40 -29.10 8.92 5.29
N GLN A 41 -29.08 10.13 4.75
CA GLN A 41 -29.07 10.36 3.29
C GLN A 41 -27.68 10.25 2.63
N VAL A 42 -26.61 10.05 3.42
CA VAL A 42 -25.23 10.01 2.93
C VAL A 42 -24.69 8.57 2.84
N MET A 43 -25.36 7.59 3.45
CA MET A 43 -25.02 6.18 3.30
C MET A 43 -25.67 5.65 2.02
N GLY A 44 -24.85 5.37 1.00
CA GLY A 44 -25.32 4.72 -0.22
C GLY A 44 -25.93 3.35 0.07
N ALA A 45 -26.74 2.85 -0.84
CA ALA A 45 -27.32 1.53 -0.75
C ALA A 45 -26.24 0.43 -0.93
N THR A 46 -26.51 -0.75 -0.42
CA THR A 46 -25.69 -1.93 -0.69
C THR A 46 -26.38 -2.75 -1.78
N TYR A 47 -25.65 -2.99 -2.86
CA TYR A 47 -26.10 -3.76 -4.00
C TYR A 47 -25.35 -5.07 -4.10
N TYR A 48 -26.08 -6.15 -4.32
CA TYR A 48 -25.55 -7.50 -4.47
C TYR A 48 -25.66 -7.95 -5.93
N TRP A 49 -24.55 -8.43 -6.50
CA TRP A 49 -24.57 -9.00 -7.84
C TRP A 49 -25.21 -10.38 -7.84
N THR A 50 -26.31 -10.55 -8.60
CA THR A 50 -27.10 -11.78 -8.60
C THR A 50 -27.01 -12.58 -9.89
N ARG A 51 -26.48 -12.00 -10.97
CA ARG A 51 -26.55 -12.50 -12.35
C ARG A 51 -27.96 -12.51 -12.96
N GLY A 52 -28.98 -12.07 -12.26
CA GLY A 52 -30.36 -12.15 -12.70
C GLY A 52 -30.83 -13.57 -13.03
N SER A 53 -32.08 -13.84 -12.89
CA SER A 53 -32.71 -15.08 -13.34
C SER A 53 -32.87 -15.15 -14.88
N ALA A 54 -32.28 -14.20 -15.60
CA ALA A 54 -32.48 -14.05 -17.02
C ALA A 54 -31.62 -15.05 -17.83
N THR A 55 -32.27 -15.89 -18.57
CA THR A 55 -31.70 -16.71 -19.65
C THR A 55 -31.48 -15.84 -20.88
N GLY A 56 -30.28 -15.28 -21.09
CA GLY A 56 -29.99 -14.49 -22.26
C GLY A 56 -28.62 -13.80 -22.23
N SER A 57 -28.18 -13.25 -23.35
CA SER A 57 -26.87 -12.60 -23.51
C SER A 57 -26.65 -11.36 -22.63
N ASN A 58 -27.73 -10.78 -22.09
CA ASN A 58 -27.67 -9.56 -21.28
C ASN A 58 -27.36 -9.78 -19.79
N ASN A 59 -27.16 -11.03 -19.37
CA ASN A 59 -26.90 -11.39 -17.96
C ASN A 59 -25.54 -10.91 -17.45
N ARG A 60 -24.68 -10.40 -18.31
CA ARG A 60 -23.31 -10.05 -17.97
C ARG A 60 -23.08 -8.55 -17.83
N TYR A 61 -24.05 -7.73 -18.26
CA TYR A 61 -23.85 -6.28 -18.28
C TYR A 61 -24.10 -5.64 -16.91
N TYR A 62 -23.16 -4.80 -16.49
CA TYR A 62 -23.29 -3.98 -15.28
C TYR A 62 -24.55 -3.14 -15.28
N THR A 63 -24.92 -2.59 -16.45
CA THR A 63 -26.05 -1.71 -16.64
C THR A 63 -27.41 -2.41 -16.62
N ASN A 64 -27.44 -3.75 -16.61
CA ASN A 64 -28.70 -4.47 -16.50
C ASN A 64 -29.16 -4.53 -15.03
N ILE A 65 -30.21 -3.79 -14.72
CA ILE A 65 -30.79 -3.67 -13.38
C ILE A 65 -31.19 -5.03 -12.78
N ASN A 66 -31.61 -5.98 -13.60
CA ASN A 66 -31.99 -7.33 -13.16
C ASN A 66 -30.82 -8.17 -12.62
N ASN A 67 -29.59 -7.68 -12.79
CA ASN A 67 -28.41 -8.31 -12.22
C ASN A 67 -28.12 -7.86 -10.78
N TRP A 68 -28.95 -6.97 -10.21
CA TRP A 68 -28.72 -6.38 -8.91
C TRP A 68 -29.88 -6.66 -7.94
N SER A 69 -29.55 -6.84 -6.65
CA SER A 69 -30.47 -6.95 -5.54
C SER A 69 -30.06 -6.06 -4.39
N LEU A 70 -31.04 -5.56 -3.65
CA LEU A 70 -30.82 -4.79 -2.41
C LEU A 70 -30.66 -5.68 -1.18
N LYS A 71 -30.89 -6.97 -1.30
CA LYS A 71 -30.67 -7.96 -0.23
C LYS A 71 -29.57 -8.94 -0.55
N ASP A 72 -28.85 -9.38 0.48
CA ASP A 72 -27.99 -10.54 0.39
C ASP A 72 -28.84 -11.74 -0.07
N THR A 73 -28.47 -12.30 -1.21
CA THR A 73 -29.27 -13.29 -1.95
C THR A 73 -29.29 -14.67 -1.29
N TYR A 74 -28.54 -14.86 -0.20
CA TYR A 74 -28.40 -16.16 0.43
C TYR A 74 -29.11 -16.22 1.79
N ASP A 75 -30.39 -16.56 1.77
CA ASP A 75 -31.11 -17.06 2.93
C ASP A 75 -31.43 -18.56 2.72
N ASN A 76 -30.63 -19.40 3.35
CA ASN A 76 -30.75 -20.88 3.29
C ASN A 76 -31.98 -21.39 4.05
N THR A 77 -32.68 -20.54 4.80
CA THR A 77 -33.71 -20.97 5.75
C THR A 77 -35.12 -20.97 5.15
N THR A 78 -35.38 -20.17 4.12
CA THR A 78 -36.74 -19.94 3.62
C THR A 78 -36.97 -20.37 2.16
N ASN A 79 -35.95 -20.62 1.38
CA ASN A 79 -36.10 -21.05 -0.02
C ASN A 79 -35.02 -22.06 -0.42
N PRO A 80 -35.35 -23.36 -0.58
CA PRO A 80 -34.40 -24.39 -1.02
C PRO A 80 -33.87 -24.14 -2.46
N ASN A 81 -34.48 -23.25 -3.23
CA ASN A 81 -33.98 -22.77 -4.52
C ASN A 81 -33.16 -21.47 -4.42
N GLY A 82 -32.95 -20.97 -3.20
CA GLY A 82 -31.82 -20.14 -2.88
C GLY A 82 -31.88 -18.65 -3.11
N TYR A 83 -32.96 -18.03 -3.57
CA TYR A 83 -32.93 -16.60 -3.90
C TYR A 83 -34.12 -15.83 -3.37
N ASN A 84 -33.95 -15.12 -2.27
CA ASN A 84 -34.83 -14.02 -1.88
C ASN A 84 -34.30 -12.72 -2.50
N LEU A 85 -34.62 -12.51 -3.76
CA LEU A 85 -34.20 -11.28 -4.45
C LEU A 85 -35.17 -10.14 -4.07
N GLU A 86 -34.62 -9.07 -3.55
CA GLU A 86 -35.28 -7.76 -3.59
C GLU A 86 -34.74 -7.01 -4.80
N PRO A 87 -35.52 -6.92 -5.91
CA PRO A 87 -35.05 -6.24 -7.12
C PRO A 87 -34.56 -4.84 -6.80
N ALA A 88 -33.43 -4.47 -7.39
CA ALA A 88 -32.93 -3.12 -7.28
C ALA A 88 -33.76 -2.18 -8.20
N ASP A 89 -33.98 -0.96 -7.74
CA ASP A 89 -34.63 0.08 -8.53
C ASP A 89 -33.66 0.83 -9.46
N SER A 90 -32.36 0.66 -9.21
CA SER A 90 -31.28 1.27 -9.97
C SER A 90 -30.05 0.34 -9.99
N ILE A 91 -29.07 0.67 -10.81
CA ILE A 91 -27.72 0.08 -10.73
C ILE A 91 -26.90 0.82 -9.65
N PRO A 92 -25.88 0.17 -9.05
CA PRO A 92 -25.01 0.84 -8.10
C PRO A 92 -24.38 2.11 -8.68
N GLY A 93 -24.29 3.17 -7.88
CA GLY A 93 -23.76 4.47 -8.26
C GLY A 93 -22.65 4.97 -7.30
N GLU A 94 -22.29 6.24 -7.45
CA GLU A 94 -21.10 6.87 -6.83
C GLU A 94 -21.06 6.85 -5.29
N SER A 95 -22.19 6.62 -4.63
CA SER A 95 -22.27 6.54 -3.15
C SER A 95 -22.47 5.12 -2.66
N ASP A 96 -22.66 4.16 -3.55
CA ASP A 96 -23.13 2.84 -3.21
C ASP A 96 -22.01 1.85 -2.94
N GLU A 97 -22.34 0.83 -2.16
CA GLU A 97 -21.48 -0.32 -1.94
C GLU A 97 -21.92 -1.48 -2.85
N MET A 98 -21.00 -1.94 -3.69
CA MET A 98 -21.22 -3.12 -4.53
C MET A 98 -20.62 -4.34 -3.85
N ARG A 99 -21.40 -5.41 -3.69
CA ARG A 99 -20.96 -6.69 -3.16
C ARG A 99 -21.01 -7.78 -4.22
N LEU A 100 -19.88 -8.38 -4.46
CA LEU A 100 -19.73 -9.55 -5.30
C LEU A 100 -19.62 -10.77 -4.38
N MET A 101 -20.78 -11.37 -4.07
CA MET A 101 -20.89 -12.53 -3.19
C MET A 101 -21.41 -13.70 -4.01
N PHE A 102 -20.56 -14.71 -4.21
CA PHE A 102 -20.96 -15.95 -4.87
C PHE A 102 -20.93 -17.07 -3.85
N ARG A 103 -22.08 -17.60 -3.53
CA ARG A 103 -22.18 -18.84 -2.76
C ARG A 103 -22.69 -19.95 -3.68
N SER A 104 -22.09 -21.13 -3.62
CA SER A 104 -22.63 -22.29 -4.30
C SER A 104 -23.97 -22.65 -3.68
N GLY A 105 -25.02 -22.70 -4.46
CA GLY A 105 -26.26 -23.37 -4.03
C GLY A 105 -25.94 -24.82 -3.70
N ALA A 106 -26.61 -25.38 -2.69
CA ALA A 106 -26.39 -26.73 -2.18
C ALA A 106 -26.47 -27.85 -3.24
N ASN A 107 -26.76 -27.55 -4.47
CA ASN A 107 -26.96 -28.52 -5.56
C ASN A 107 -26.10 -28.28 -6.81
N GLY A 108 -24.95 -27.67 -6.74
CA GLY A 108 -23.91 -27.75 -7.78
C GLY A 108 -24.29 -27.78 -9.29
N SER A 109 -25.56 -27.61 -9.61
CA SER A 109 -26.12 -27.94 -10.91
C SER A 109 -26.33 -26.76 -11.86
N ASP A 110 -25.83 -25.60 -11.53
CA ASP A 110 -26.02 -24.39 -12.36
C ASP A 110 -25.16 -24.35 -13.61
N GLY A 111 -24.77 -25.49 -14.17
CA GLY A 111 -24.26 -25.65 -15.54
C GLY A 111 -23.34 -24.57 -16.11
N ILE A 112 -22.72 -23.74 -15.27
CA ILE A 112 -21.92 -22.57 -15.68
C ILE A 112 -20.47 -23.01 -15.81
N SER A 113 -20.14 -23.47 -16.99
CA SER A 113 -18.76 -23.84 -17.36
C SER A 113 -17.87 -22.63 -17.71
N THR A 114 -18.35 -21.41 -17.58
CA THR A 114 -17.61 -20.20 -17.98
C THR A 114 -17.37 -19.29 -16.81
N THR A 115 -16.17 -18.75 -16.70
CA THR A 115 -15.78 -17.69 -15.75
C THR A 115 -16.81 -16.56 -15.76
N PRO A 116 -17.46 -16.25 -14.63
CA PRO A 116 -18.44 -15.19 -14.60
C PRO A 116 -17.75 -13.83 -14.84
N THR A 117 -18.15 -13.17 -15.91
CA THR A 117 -17.62 -11.85 -16.30
C THR A 117 -18.71 -10.80 -16.20
N ILE A 118 -18.44 -9.71 -15.53
CA ILE A 118 -19.25 -8.51 -15.55
C ILE A 118 -18.73 -7.61 -16.67
N MET A 119 -19.58 -7.31 -17.64
CA MET A 119 -19.22 -6.46 -18.77
C MET A 119 -19.57 -5.02 -18.48
N LEU A 120 -18.61 -4.11 -18.63
CA LEU A 120 -18.85 -2.67 -18.60
C LEU A 120 -19.05 -2.18 -20.04
N SER A 121 -20.22 -1.64 -20.33
CA SER A 121 -20.54 -0.99 -21.61
C SER A 121 -20.37 0.53 -21.56
N GLN A 122 -20.08 1.06 -20.40
CA GLN A 122 -19.85 2.50 -20.12
C GLN A 122 -18.98 2.67 -18.87
N ASN A 123 -18.53 3.89 -18.65
CA ASN A 123 -17.88 4.27 -17.39
C ASN A 123 -18.86 4.20 -16.23
N VAL A 124 -18.38 3.77 -15.07
CA VAL A 124 -19.17 3.56 -13.86
C VAL A 124 -18.56 4.31 -12.70
N ASP A 125 -19.37 5.02 -11.94
CA ASP A 125 -18.98 5.61 -10.67
C ASP A 125 -19.49 4.71 -9.53
N LEU A 126 -18.64 4.42 -8.54
CA LEU A 126 -18.93 3.50 -7.44
C LEU A 126 -18.33 4.01 -6.13
N GLY A 127 -19.04 3.85 -5.03
CA GLY A 127 -18.50 4.22 -3.73
C GLY A 127 -17.47 3.22 -3.23
N LYS A 128 -17.84 1.93 -3.19
CA LYS A 128 -17.01 0.86 -2.62
C LYS A 128 -17.32 -0.49 -3.26
N MET A 129 -16.33 -1.38 -3.28
CA MET A 129 -16.49 -2.75 -3.73
C MET A 129 -16.03 -3.75 -2.68
N ILE A 130 -16.84 -4.76 -2.41
CA ILE A 130 -16.48 -5.92 -1.60
C ILE A 130 -16.59 -7.16 -2.48
N ILE A 131 -15.48 -7.91 -2.55
CA ILE A 131 -15.38 -9.16 -3.28
C ILE A 131 -15.31 -10.28 -2.25
N ASN A 132 -16.33 -11.12 -2.24
CA ASN A 132 -16.39 -12.29 -1.36
C ASN A 132 -16.85 -13.49 -2.18
N ASN A 133 -15.92 -14.22 -2.76
CA ASN A 133 -16.19 -15.30 -3.68
C ASN A 133 -15.71 -16.63 -3.08
N THR A 134 -16.51 -17.22 -2.19
CA THR A 134 -16.09 -18.37 -1.41
C THR A 134 -16.09 -19.71 -2.16
N ASP A 135 -16.91 -19.87 -3.22
CA ASP A 135 -17.16 -21.21 -3.77
C ASP A 135 -17.19 -21.29 -5.31
N ARG A 136 -16.77 -20.26 -6.07
CA ARG A 136 -16.93 -20.27 -7.53
C ARG A 136 -15.66 -19.84 -8.28
N PRO A 137 -15.56 -20.20 -9.58
CA PRO A 137 -14.42 -19.85 -10.41
C PRO A 137 -14.19 -18.33 -10.46
N PRO A 138 -12.99 -17.92 -10.87
CA PRO A 138 -12.58 -16.52 -10.86
C PRO A 138 -13.57 -15.62 -11.57
N LEU A 139 -13.82 -14.46 -10.98
CA LEU A 139 -14.68 -13.41 -11.53
C LEU A 139 -13.83 -12.34 -12.18
N MET A 140 -14.28 -11.84 -13.32
CA MET A 140 -13.64 -10.74 -14.04
C MET A 140 -14.65 -9.61 -14.24
N ILE A 141 -14.20 -8.37 -14.03
CA ILE A 141 -14.87 -7.19 -14.58
C ILE A 141 -14.09 -6.79 -15.83
N SER A 142 -14.77 -6.78 -16.98
CA SER A 142 -14.14 -6.47 -18.28
C SER A 142 -14.83 -5.31 -18.96
N GLY A 143 -14.02 -4.39 -19.44
CA GLY A 143 -14.38 -3.22 -20.24
C GLY A 143 -13.14 -2.38 -20.46
N PRO A 144 -12.19 -2.86 -21.34
CA PRO A 144 -10.82 -2.30 -21.42
C PRO A 144 -10.79 -0.82 -21.84
N ASP A 145 -11.85 -0.33 -22.50
CA ASP A 145 -12.00 1.07 -22.89
C ASP A 145 -12.83 1.89 -21.89
N ASN A 146 -13.39 1.25 -20.88
CA ASN A 146 -14.19 1.87 -19.84
C ASN A 146 -13.41 1.98 -18.52
N SER A 147 -14.00 2.68 -17.57
CA SER A 147 -13.42 2.85 -16.23
C SER A 147 -14.44 2.61 -15.12
N ILE A 148 -13.93 2.20 -13.96
CA ILE A 148 -14.64 2.29 -12.69
C ILE A 148 -13.98 3.40 -11.88
N THR A 149 -14.77 4.43 -11.55
CA THR A 149 -14.32 5.53 -10.69
C THR A 149 -14.83 5.31 -9.27
N PHE A 150 -13.93 5.16 -8.32
CA PHE A 150 -14.26 5.00 -6.91
C PHE A 150 -14.18 6.33 -6.15
N ASN A 151 -15.05 6.49 -5.14
CA ASN A 151 -15.04 7.61 -4.19
C ASN A 151 -15.16 9.01 -4.81
N LYS A 152 -15.89 9.17 -5.90
CA LYS A 152 -16.06 10.47 -6.56
C LYS A 152 -16.77 11.49 -5.66
N LYS A 153 -17.71 11.05 -4.83
CA LYS A 153 -18.20 11.82 -3.68
C LYS A 153 -17.43 11.41 -2.43
N ALA A 154 -16.72 12.35 -1.86
CA ALA A 154 -16.10 12.14 -0.55
C ALA A 154 -17.16 11.71 0.46
N LEU A 155 -17.14 10.45 0.81
CA LEU A 155 -17.89 9.94 1.93
C LEU A 155 -17.27 10.55 3.21
N ASN A 156 -18.03 11.38 3.89
CA ASN A 156 -17.81 12.03 5.17
C ASN A 156 -16.40 12.01 5.78
N SER A 157 -15.94 13.19 6.12
CA SER A 157 -14.63 13.57 6.63
C SER A 157 -14.12 12.84 7.89
N ASP A 158 -14.90 11.99 8.52
CA ASP A 158 -14.57 11.38 9.81
C ASP A 158 -14.11 9.92 9.74
N ILE A 159 -14.10 9.30 8.57
CA ILE A 159 -13.62 7.92 8.42
C ILE A 159 -12.13 7.97 8.10
N LYS A 160 -11.30 7.68 9.09
CA LYS A 160 -9.84 7.57 8.98
C LYS A 160 -9.40 6.36 8.13
N GLY A 161 -9.74 6.34 6.89
CA GLY A 161 -9.37 5.30 5.92
C GLY A 161 -10.62 4.75 5.24
N SER A 162 -10.70 4.99 3.94
CA SER A 162 -11.80 4.49 3.13
C SER A 162 -11.31 3.23 2.42
N TYR A 163 -11.83 2.08 2.83
CA TYR A 163 -11.65 0.84 2.10
C TYR A 163 -12.47 0.94 0.81
N THR A 164 -11.78 0.96 -0.31
CA THR A 164 -12.39 1.17 -1.62
C THR A 164 -12.64 -0.14 -2.34
N ILE A 165 -11.66 -1.05 -2.31
CA ILE A 165 -11.75 -2.40 -2.85
C ILE A 165 -11.26 -3.35 -1.78
N ILE A 166 -12.08 -4.33 -1.43
CA ILE A 166 -11.73 -5.34 -0.43
C ILE A 166 -12.05 -6.72 -1.02
N ALA A 167 -11.02 -7.53 -1.22
CA ALA A 167 -11.18 -8.96 -1.40
C ALA A 167 -11.12 -9.64 -0.03
N LYS A 168 -12.14 -10.42 0.31
CA LYS A 168 -12.30 -11.05 1.63
C LYS A 168 -12.47 -12.55 1.50
N GLU A 169 -12.07 -13.23 2.56
CA GLU A 169 -12.32 -14.65 2.83
C GLU A 169 -11.66 -15.59 1.80
N ARG A 170 -12.00 -16.86 1.89
CA ARG A 170 -11.47 -17.89 1.02
C ARG A 170 -12.04 -17.75 -0.39
N ASN A 171 -11.37 -17.00 -1.23
CA ASN A 171 -11.71 -16.97 -2.64
C ASN A 171 -10.98 -18.11 -3.35
N ILE A 172 -11.71 -18.87 -4.14
CA ILE A 172 -11.14 -19.90 -4.99
C ILE A 172 -10.94 -19.27 -6.38
N GLY A 173 -9.71 -18.83 -6.65
CA GLY A 173 -9.31 -18.32 -7.95
C GLY A 173 -9.10 -16.79 -7.99
N THR A 174 -8.47 -16.33 -9.04
CA THR A 174 -8.08 -14.92 -9.25
C THR A 174 -9.31 -14.06 -9.56
N PHE A 175 -9.45 -12.93 -8.87
CA PHE A 175 -10.38 -11.88 -9.27
C PHE A 175 -9.66 -10.84 -10.12
N SER A 176 -10.19 -10.53 -11.32
CA SER A 176 -9.51 -9.65 -12.28
C SER A 176 -10.33 -8.43 -12.67
N PHE A 177 -9.65 -7.30 -12.76
CA PHE A 177 -10.14 -6.08 -13.38
C PHE A 177 -9.46 -5.88 -14.73
N ASP A 178 -10.15 -6.18 -15.82
CA ASP A 178 -9.76 -5.84 -17.18
C ASP A 178 -10.46 -4.54 -17.61
N THR A 179 -10.24 -3.49 -16.83
CA THR A 179 -10.83 -2.15 -17.02
C THR A 179 -9.93 -1.12 -16.33
N ASN A 180 -10.05 0.14 -16.73
CA ASN A 180 -9.31 1.21 -16.06
C ASN A 180 -9.91 1.46 -14.67
N ILE A 181 -9.06 1.64 -13.69
CA ILE A 181 -9.46 2.01 -12.33
C ILE A 181 -9.07 3.46 -12.07
N ILE A 182 -10.04 4.23 -11.64
CA ILE A 182 -9.83 5.62 -11.21
C ILE A 182 -10.25 5.71 -9.75
N VAL A 183 -9.35 6.19 -8.92
CA VAL A 183 -9.64 6.47 -7.52
C VAL A 183 -9.68 7.98 -7.35
N ALA A 184 -10.87 8.52 -7.21
CA ALA A 184 -11.07 9.93 -6.93
C ALA A 184 -10.91 10.17 -5.42
N HIS A 185 -10.24 11.26 -5.05
CA HIS A 185 -9.96 11.58 -3.66
C HIS A 185 -10.24 13.04 -3.37
N SER A 186 -11.10 13.31 -2.41
CA SER A 186 -11.30 14.65 -1.85
C SER A 186 -11.02 14.62 -0.34
N GLY A 187 -10.00 15.37 0.11
CA GLY A 187 -9.67 15.47 1.54
C GLY A 187 -8.46 14.64 2.00
N ASN A 188 -8.20 14.66 3.32
CA ASN A 188 -7.05 13.99 3.98
C ASN A 188 -7.30 12.48 4.22
N HIS A 189 -7.64 11.70 3.20
CA HIS A 189 -8.05 10.31 3.39
C HIS A 189 -7.14 9.34 2.66
N LYS A 190 -7.13 8.12 3.19
CA LYS A 190 -6.46 6.97 2.58
C LYS A 190 -7.45 6.22 1.72
N VAL A 191 -7.06 5.90 0.50
CA VAL A 191 -7.75 4.92 -0.31
C VAL A 191 -7.08 3.57 -0.10
N ILE A 192 -7.85 2.56 0.24
CA ILE A 192 -7.30 1.24 0.58
C ILE A 192 -7.84 0.20 -0.40
N VAL A 193 -6.92 -0.44 -1.12
CA VAL A 193 -7.13 -1.64 -1.89
C VAL A 193 -6.57 -2.80 -1.07
N GLN A 194 -7.44 -3.70 -0.63
CA GLN A 194 -7.06 -4.76 0.29
C GLN A 194 -7.36 -6.14 -0.27
N ASN A 195 -6.39 -7.05 -0.19
CA ASN A 195 -6.59 -8.47 -0.38
C ASN A 195 -6.34 -9.21 0.93
N THR A 196 -7.38 -9.80 1.50
CA THR A 196 -7.30 -10.69 2.67
C THR A 196 -7.79 -12.10 2.33
N SER A 197 -7.75 -12.47 1.06
CA SER A 197 -8.19 -13.78 0.55
C SER A 197 -7.00 -14.65 0.16
N ASP A 198 -7.28 -15.94 -0.05
CA ASP A 198 -6.31 -16.89 -0.59
C ASP A 198 -6.19 -16.79 -2.12
N ALA A 199 -7.03 -15.98 -2.77
CA ALA A 199 -7.02 -15.76 -4.21
C ALA A 199 -6.38 -14.44 -4.59
N ASP A 200 -5.80 -14.38 -5.79
CA ASP A 200 -5.18 -13.19 -6.30
C ASP A 200 -6.21 -12.10 -6.62
N LEU A 201 -5.79 -10.85 -6.46
CA LEU A 201 -6.49 -9.67 -6.92
C LEU A 201 -5.67 -9.02 -8.04
N ALA A 202 -6.15 -9.10 -9.28
CA ALA A 202 -5.41 -8.69 -10.47
C ALA A 202 -6.01 -7.44 -11.15
N PHE A 203 -5.17 -6.47 -11.46
CA PHE A 203 -5.51 -5.28 -12.24
C PHE A 203 -4.81 -5.40 -13.59
N LEU A 204 -5.59 -5.62 -14.65
CA LEU A 204 -5.13 -5.92 -16.01
C LEU A 204 -5.45 -4.79 -17.01
N GLY A 205 -6.22 -3.78 -16.59
CA GLY A 205 -6.55 -2.62 -17.41
C GLY A 205 -5.33 -1.76 -17.75
N LYS A 206 -5.49 -0.84 -18.69
CA LYS A 206 -4.38 0.03 -19.11
C LYS A 206 -3.84 0.87 -17.95
N ASN A 207 -4.74 1.45 -17.15
CA ASN A 207 -4.37 2.41 -16.11
C ASN A 207 -5.06 2.15 -14.78
N PHE A 208 -4.29 2.32 -13.71
CA PHE A 208 -4.77 2.56 -12.36
C PHE A 208 -4.40 4.00 -11.99
N THR A 209 -5.39 4.88 -11.95
CA THR A 209 -5.17 6.33 -11.74
C THR A 209 -5.70 6.74 -10.37
N ALA A 210 -4.89 7.43 -9.60
CA ALA A 210 -5.34 8.10 -8.38
C ALA A 210 -5.42 9.60 -8.62
N GLU A 211 -6.64 10.11 -8.71
CA GLU A 211 -6.92 11.53 -8.91
C GLU A 211 -6.89 12.27 -7.56
N GLY A 212 -6.31 13.42 -7.55
CA GLY A 212 -6.21 14.29 -6.38
C GLY A 212 -4.81 14.87 -6.26
N GLU A 213 -4.74 16.16 -5.98
CA GLU A 213 -3.46 16.81 -5.73
C GLU A 213 -3.19 16.85 -4.22
N MET A 214 -1.93 16.65 -3.83
CA MET A 214 -1.51 16.90 -2.46
C MET A 214 -1.51 18.41 -2.21
N ALA A 215 -2.39 18.88 -1.34
CA ALA A 215 -2.26 20.21 -0.80
C ALA A 215 -1.08 20.24 0.21
N SER A 216 -0.44 21.39 0.34
CA SER A 216 0.68 21.53 1.29
C SER A 216 0.23 21.17 2.70
N GLY A 217 0.90 20.21 3.31
CA GLY A 217 0.61 19.73 4.67
C GLY A 217 -0.43 18.61 4.77
N GLU A 218 -0.98 18.13 3.66
CA GLU A 218 -1.91 17.01 3.64
C GLU A 218 -1.18 15.70 3.30
N TYR A 219 -1.54 14.64 4.02
CA TYR A 219 -1.06 13.29 3.75
C TYR A 219 -2.15 12.50 3.05
N ARG A 220 -1.94 12.24 1.76
CA ARG A 220 -2.86 11.44 0.93
C ARG A 220 -2.13 10.20 0.43
N GLU A 221 -2.77 9.05 0.53
CA GLU A 221 -2.17 7.81 0.05
C GLU A 221 -3.19 6.89 -0.62
N VAL A 222 -2.72 6.17 -1.63
CA VAL A 222 -3.32 4.92 -2.10
C VAL A 222 -2.52 3.79 -1.47
N ARG A 223 -3.19 2.93 -0.70
CA ARG A 223 -2.57 1.80 -0.02
C ARG A 223 -3.06 0.49 -0.62
N PHE A 224 -2.13 -0.29 -1.11
CA PHE A 224 -2.33 -1.71 -1.38
C PHE A 224 -1.90 -2.49 -0.15
N SER A 225 -2.74 -3.39 0.36
CA SER A 225 -2.49 -4.04 1.65
C SER A 225 -3.04 -5.45 1.72
N PHE A 226 -2.35 -6.30 2.49
CA PHE A 226 -2.82 -7.66 2.84
C PHE A 226 -3.45 -7.74 4.23
N SER A 227 -3.38 -6.69 5.05
CA SER A 227 -3.95 -6.71 6.40
C SER A 227 -4.90 -5.57 6.68
N GLN A 228 -5.86 -5.86 7.52
CA GLN A 228 -6.69 -4.84 8.16
C GLN A 228 -5.93 -4.22 9.33
N ARG A 229 -5.42 -3.01 9.18
CA ARG A 229 -5.10 -2.16 10.32
C ARG A 229 -6.41 -1.66 10.94
N GLY A 230 -7.15 -2.54 11.58
CA GLY A 230 -8.43 -2.26 12.24
C GLY A 230 -8.36 -2.60 13.71
N LYS A 231 -9.27 -2.06 14.43
CA LYS A 231 -9.49 -2.00 15.88
C LYS A 231 -9.61 -3.36 16.60
N TYR A 232 -9.39 -4.47 15.89
CA TYR A 232 -9.57 -5.83 16.40
C TYR A 232 -8.24 -6.55 16.34
N ASP A 233 -7.71 -6.86 17.51
CA ASP A 233 -6.52 -7.71 17.72
C ASP A 233 -6.75 -9.18 17.35
N GLU A 234 -7.89 -9.51 16.77
CA GLU A 234 -8.16 -10.83 16.23
C GLU A 234 -7.51 -10.94 14.86
N TRP A 235 -6.57 -11.84 14.79
CA TRP A 235 -5.83 -12.23 13.61
C TRP A 235 -6.78 -12.93 12.66
N MET A 236 -7.20 -12.25 11.62
CA MET A 236 -7.83 -12.93 10.50
C MET A 236 -6.77 -13.75 9.79
N ASP A 237 -7.19 -14.92 9.33
CA ASP A 237 -6.36 -15.86 8.60
C ASP A 237 -5.55 -15.16 7.51
N TYR A 238 -4.29 -15.60 7.34
CA TYR A 238 -3.31 -14.98 6.47
C TYR A 238 -3.80 -15.01 5.02
N ALA A 239 -3.81 -13.86 4.37
CA ALA A 239 -3.97 -13.80 2.93
C ALA A 239 -2.75 -14.47 2.27
N SER A 240 -2.99 -15.47 1.45
CA SER A 240 -1.96 -16.11 0.63
C SER A 240 -2.02 -15.67 -0.84
N GLY A 241 -3.12 -15.01 -1.24
CA GLY A 241 -3.30 -14.49 -2.60
C GLY A 241 -2.56 -13.18 -2.84
N ASP A 242 -2.06 -13.01 -4.04
CA ASP A 242 -1.25 -11.87 -4.47
C ASP A 242 -2.10 -10.63 -4.82
N ILE A 243 -1.45 -9.47 -4.88
CA ILE A 243 -1.97 -8.28 -5.58
C ILE A 243 -1.12 -8.06 -6.83
N ILE A 244 -1.74 -8.25 -8.00
CA ILE A 244 -1.07 -8.20 -9.30
C ILE A 244 -1.47 -6.90 -10.01
N LEU A 245 -0.51 -6.01 -10.21
CA LEU A 245 -0.67 -4.74 -10.89
C LEU A 245 0.01 -4.80 -12.26
N ASN A 246 -0.67 -5.45 -13.22
CA ASN A 246 -0.26 -5.52 -14.62
C ASN A 246 -0.86 -4.32 -15.40
N THR A 247 -0.58 -3.13 -14.93
CA THR A 247 -1.16 -1.85 -15.38
C THR A 247 -0.16 -0.72 -15.15
N GLY A 248 -0.34 0.43 -15.78
CA GLY A 248 0.35 1.66 -15.39
C GLY A 248 -0.31 2.29 -14.16
N ILE A 249 0.47 2.61 -13.13
CA ILE A 249 -0.01 3.33 -11.95
C ILE A 249 0.33 4.81 -12.12
N TYR A 250 -0.69 5.67 -12.08
CA TYR A 250 -0.53 7.11 -12.19
C TYR A 250 -1.12 7.77 -10.95
N SER A 251 -0.27 8.28 -10.07
CA SER A 251 -0.69 8.89 -8.82
C SER A 251 0.18 10.07 -8.44
N LYS A 252 -0.42 11.24 -8.24
CA LYS A 252 0.25 12.37 -7.59
C LYS A 252 0.30 12.21 -6.06
N MET A 253 -0.40 11.23 -5.51
CA MET A 253 -0.43 10.88 -4.10
C MET A 253 0.65 9.85 -3.78
N ASN A 254 0.92 9.65 -2.49
CA ASN A 254 1.77 8.56 -2.04
C ASN A 254 1.14 7.21 -2.36
N VAL A 255 1.95 6.27 -2.81
CA VAL A 255 1.54 4.89 -3.03
C VAL A 255 2.23 4.00 -2.02
N VAL A 256 1.44 3.25 -1.26
CA VAL A 256 1.93 2.42 -0.15
C VAL A 256 1.63 0.95 -0.45
N PHE A 257 2.67 0.13 -0.41
CA PHE A 257 2.58 -1.33 -0.45
C PHE A 257 2.85 -1.84 0.97
N SER A 258 1.83 -2.38 1.62
CA SER A 258 1.89 -2.82 3.02
C SER A 258 1.65 -4.32 3.12
N GLY A 259 2.64 -5.07 3.54
CA GLY A 259 2.58 -6.53 3.68
C GLY A 259 1.75 -7.02 4.86
N GLY A 260 1.30 -6.09 5.71
CA GLY A 260 0.43 -6.43 6.84
C GLY A 260 1.12 -7.04 8.05
N GLY A 261 2.44 -7.22 8.01
CA GLY A 261 3.19 -7.75 9.12
C GLY A 261 3.13 -6.87 10.37
N LYS A 262 3.14 -7.50 11.55
CA LYS A 262 3.37 -6.83 12.83
C LYS A 262 4.81 -7.06 13.29
N LEU A 263 5.37 -6.06 13.96
CA LEU A 263 6.73 -6.09 14.50
C LEU A 263 7.05 -7.33 15.36
N ASN A 264 6.07 -7.82 16.10
CA ASN A 264 6.25 -8.89 17.08
C ASN A 264 5.60 -10.22 16.68
N ALA A 265 5.06 -10.33 15.46
CA ALA A 265 4.45 -11.56 15.00
C ALA A 265 5.34 -12.24 13.96
N PRO A 266 5.66 -13.52 14.13
CA PRO A 266 6.49 -14.28 13.19
C PRO A 266 5.79 -14.52 11.84
N ASN A 267 4.47 -14.37 11.81
CA ASN A 267 3.66 -14.74 10.66
C ASN A 267 3.31 -13.48 9.85
N HIS A 268 3.65 -13.48 8.59
CA HIS A 268 3.38 -12.45 7.61
C HIS A 268 2.33 -12.98 6.65
N SER A 269 1.64 -12.08 5.93
CA SER A 269 0.92 -12.49 4.74
C SER A 269 1.90 -13.20 3.79
N GLU A 270 1.52 -14.33 3.22
CA GLU A 270 2.28 -15.02 2.19
C GLU A 270 2.12 -14.35 0.82
N GLY A 271 1.09 -13.50 0.67
CA GLY A 271 0.82 -12.76 -0.55
C GLY A 271 1.90 -11.74 -0.86
N VAL A 272 2.16 -11.55 -2.15
CA VAL A 272 3.17 -10.63 -2.67
C VAL A 272 2.55 -9.62 -3.62
N PHE A 273 3.26 -8.50 -3.80
CA PHE A 273 2.89 -7.49 -4.80
C PHE A 273 3.67 -7.75 -6.09
N TRP A 274 2.98 -7.63 -7.23
CA TRP A 274 3.59 -7.71 -8.55
C TRP A 274 3.37 -6.40 -9.31
N LEU A 275 4.44 -5.71 -9.65
CA LEU A 275 4.41 -4.56 -10.55
C LEU A 275 4.83 -5.02 -11.94
N LYS A 276 3.85 -5.34 -12.80
CA LYS A 276 4.04 -5.94 -14.13
C LYS A 276 3.63 -4.99 -15.26
N GLY A 277 3.94 -5.42 -16.49
CA GLY A 277 3.49 -4.79 -17.72
C GLY A 277 4.56 -3.94 -18.39
N THR A 278 4.16 -3.22 -19.44
CA THR A 278 5.05 -2.46 -20.32
C THR A 278 4.90 -0.95 -20.17
N GLN A 279 4.14 -0.49 -19.17
CA GLN A 279 3.95 0.93 -18.87
C GLN A 279 4.66 1.26 -17.56
N SER A 280 5.43 2.32 -17.55
CA SER A 280 6.04 2.83 -16.33
C SER A 280 4.97 3.32 -15.34
N ASN A 281 5.22 3.12 -14.05
CA ASN A 281 4.42 3.73 -13.02
C ASN A 281 4.96 5.13 -12.73
N VAL A 282 4.06 6.10 -12.53
CA VAL A 282 4.40 7.45 -12.08
C VAL A 282 3.65 7.68 -10.78
N MET A 283 4.38 7.68 -9.67
CA MET A 283 3.81 7.75 -8.34
C MET A 283 4.34 8.97 -7.59
N GLY A 284 3.64 9.43 -6.58
CA GLY A 284 4.19 10.38 -5.62
C GLY A 284 5.36 9.73 -4.86
N TRP A 285 5.36 9.79 -3.54
CA TRP A 285 6.30 8.97 -2.79
C TRP A 285 5.83 7.52 -2.76
N THR A 286 6.74 6.61 -3.01
CA THR A 286 6.46 5.18 -2.91
C THR A 286 6.93 4.65 -1.56
N HIS A 287 6.07 3.89 -0.89
CA HIS A 287 6.40 3.24 0.38
C HIS A 287 6.22 1.73 0.25
N ILE A 288 7.25 0.97 0.60
CA ILE A 288 7.22 -0.49 0.74
C ILE A 288 7.46 -0.77 2.22
N THR A 289 6.46 -1.29 2.94
CA THR A 289 6.48 -1.33 4.40
C THR A 289 5.74 -2.54 4.98
N ASP A 290 5.86 -2.71 6.29
CA ASP A 290 5.14 -3.73 7.05
C ASP A 290 5.38 -5.16 6.53
N CYS A 291 6.63 -5.53 6.30
CA CYS A 291 7.06 -6.83 5.76
C CYS A 291 6.58 -7.11 4.32
N ALA A 292 6.39 -6.08 3.52
CA ALA A 292 5.95 -6.26 2.14
C ALA A 292 7.02 -6.95 1.30
N LYS A 293 6.62 -7.97 0.53
CA LYS A 293 7.41 -8.53 -0.56
C LYS A 293 6.84 -8.05 -1.89
N ILE A 294 7.70 -7.51 -2.75
CA ILE A 294 7.30 -6.91 -4.02
C ILE A 294 8.24 -7.34 -5.15
N TYR A 295 7.67 -7.76 -6.26
CA TYR A 295 8.37 -8.08 -7.49
C TYR A 295 8.24 -6.95 -8.49
N LEU A 296 9.37 -6.46 -9.00
CA LEU A 296 9.47 -5.43 -10.01
C LEU A 296 9.68 -6.13 -11.37
N ASP A 297 8.61 -6.23 -12.18
CA ASP A 297 8.59 -6.97 -13.47
C ASP A 297 8.04 -6.07 -14.60
N LYS A 298 8.47 -4.83 -14.68
CA LYS A 298 8.19 -3.99 -15.85
C LYS A 298 9.14 -4.34 -16.99
N ARG A 299 8.63 -4.38 -18.22
CA ARG A 299 9.34 -4.84 -19.41
C ARG A 299 9.41 -3.74 -20.48
N GLY A 300 10.30 -3.94 -21.47
CA GLY A 300 10.41 -3.04 -22.61
C GLY A 300 10.94 -1.65 -22.24
N GLY A 301 11.78 -1.53 -21.21
CA GLY A 301 12.32 -0.27 -20.72
C GLY A 301 11.37 0.52 -19.83
N ALA A 302 10.20 -0.03 -19.48
CA ALA A 302 9.32 0.56 -18.48
C ALA A 302 9.89 0.35 -17.07
N GLN A 303 9.62 1.29 -16.17
CA GLN A 303 10.10 1.29 -14.80
C GLN A 303 8.96 1.09 -13.80
N ALA A 304 9.22 0.29 -12.78
CA ALA A 304 8.25 -0.03 -11.74
C ALA A 304 8.07 1.13 -10.75
N ILE A 305 9.11 1.92 -10.52
CA ILE A 305 9.10 3.04 -9.57
C ILE A 305 9.71 4.27 -10.24
N THR A 306 8.84 5.20 -10.63
CA THR A 306 9.21 6.55 -11.05
C THR A 306 8.37 7.59 -10.32
N SER A 307 8.77 8.85 -10.31
CA SER A 307 8.04 9.91 -9.64
C SER A 307 8.20 11.24 -10.32
N ASP A 308 7.09 11.94 -10.49
CA ASP A 308 7.07 13.35 -10.93
C ASP A 308 7.39 14.31 -9.77
N LYS A 309 7.02 13.92 -8.55
CA LYS A 309 7.13 14.76 -7.35
C LYS A 309 7.76 13.97 -6.20
N GLY A 310 8.76 14.57 -5.58
CA GLY A 310 9.37 14.03 -4.36
C GLY A 310 10.46 12.99 -4.59
N LYS A 311 10.49 12.28 -5.71
CA LYS A 311 11.53 11.34 -6.15
C LYS A 311 12.07 10.46 -5.02
N MET A 312 11.16 9.80 -4.27
CA MET A 312 11.52 9.06 -3.08
C MET A 312 10.82 7.71 -2.99
N LEU A 313 11.61 6.69 -2.70
CA LEU A 313 11.18 5.36 -2.33
C LEU A 313 11.54 5.10 -0.87
N TYR A 314 10.53 4.94 -0.01
CA TYR A 314 10.75 4.49 1.36
C TYR A 314 10.69 2.97 1.43
N VAL A 315 11.71 2.37 2.02
CA VAL A 315 11.76 0.93 2.28
C VAL A 315 11.78 0.71 3.78
N GLY A 316 10.71 0.18 4.29
CA GLY A 316 10.55 -0.12 5.70
C GLY A 316 11.12 -1.48 6.08
N TRP A 317 11.16 -1.74 7.37
CA TRP A 317 11.71 -2.95 7.97
C TRP A 317 11.08 -4.24 7.41
N ARG A 318 11.90 -5.27 7.30
CA ARG A 318 11.56 -6.60 6.78
C ARG A 318 10.93 -6.59 5.38
N SER A 319 11.09 -5.50 4.65
CA SER A 319 10.62 -5.45 3.27
C SER A 319 11.61 -6.11 2.33
N HIS A 320 11.08 -6.78 1.32
CA HIS A 320 11.86 -7.51 0.33
C HIS A 320 11.44 -7.06 -1.08
N VAL A 321 12.34 -6.41 -1.78
CA VAL A 321 12.15 -5.93 -3.14
C VAL A 321 12.95 -6.82 -4.08
N VAL A 322 12.32 -7.40 -5.08
CA VAL A 322 12.93 -8.38 -6.01
C VAL A 322 12.86 -7.85 -7.43
N TRP A 323 13.97 -7.80 -8.11
CA TRP A 323 14.05 -7.43 -9.52
C TRP A 323 13.82 -8.63 -10.42
N LEU A 324 13.01 -8.48 -11.47
CA LEU A 324 12.83 -9.47 -12.53
C LEU A 324 13.21 -8.91 -13.91
N ASN A 325 13.67 -7.69 -13.97
CA ASN A 325 14.26 -7.03 -15.12
C ASN A 325 15.21 -5.93 -14.66
N ASP A 326 16.09 -5.46 -15.53
CA ASP A 326 17.01 -4.38 -15.23
C ASP A 326 16.31 -3.03 -15.12
N ASN A 327 16.90 -2.10 -14.38
CA ASN A 327 16.52 -0.68 -14.33
C ASN A 327 15.05 -0.45 -13.99
N GLN A 328 14.58 -1.04 -12.90
CA GLN A 328 13.19 -0.97 -12.46
C GLN A 328 12.85 0.30 -11.68
N ILE A 329 13.84 0.97 -11.14
CA ILE A 329 13.71 2.24 -10.39
C ILE A 329 14.35 3.34 -11.23
N ALA A 330 13.72 4.52 -11.28
CA ALA A 330 14.33 5.63 -12.02
C ALA A 330 15.61 6.13 -11.34
N ASP A 331 16.62 6.46 -12.16
CA ASP A 331 17.98 6.81 -11.74
C ASP A 331 18.06 8.00 -10.78
N ASP A 332 17.02 8.82 -10.69
CA ASP A 332 16.96 10.00 -9.83
C ASP A 332 16.15 9.80 -8.55
N ILE A 333 15.65 8.57 -8.31
CA ILE A 333 14.92 8.24 -7.09
C ILE A 333 15.88 8.12 -5.92
N THR A 334 15.59 8.84 -4.85
CA THR A 334 16.23 8.62 -3.54
C THR A 334 15.59 7.42 -2.87
N VAL A 335 16.38 6.40 -2.58
CA VAL A 335 15.93 5.24 -1.79
C VAL A 335 16.24 5.50 -0.32
N GLN A 336 15.20 5.59 0.47
CA GLN A 336 15.32 5.79 1.90
C GLN A 336 15.00 4.50 2.66
N PHE A 337 16.01 3.93 3.29
CA PHE A 337 15.83 2.83 4.24
C PHE A 337 15.50 3.39 5.60
N LYS A 338 14.34 3.02 6.13
CA LYS A 338 13.81 3.60 7.36
C LYS A 338 13.55 2.56 8.42
N THR A 339 14.15 2.75 9.61
CA THR A 339 13.74 2.02 10.80
C THR A 339 12.39 2.54 11.29
N PRO A 340 11.47 1.67 11.75
CA PRO A 340 10.27 2.13 12.41
C PRO A 340 10.62 2.81 13.74
N ILE A 341 9.84 3.81 14.12
CA ILE A 341 9.83 4.31 15.50
C ILE A 341 9.22 3.20 16.35
N ILE A 342 10.04 2.53 17.14
CA ILE A 342 9.60 1.39 17.94
C ILE A 342 9.60 1.77 19.40
N ASP A 343 8.45 1.60 20.01
CA ASP A 343 8.26 1.68 21.43
C ASP A 343 8.74 0.36 22.07
N THR A 344 9.75 0.44 22.91
CA THR A 344 10.27 -0.49 23.94
C THR A 344 10.59 -1.95 23.57
N GLN A 345 10.08 -2.54 22.51
CA GLN A 345 10.38 -3.93 22.09
C GLN A 345 10.83 -3.96 20.63
N SER A 346 12.09 -3.67 20.40
CA SER A 346 12.67 -3.76 19.06
C SER A 346 12.75 -5.22 18.61
N PRO A 347 12.21 -5.57 17.43
CA PRO A 347 12.42 -6.88 16.86
C PRO A 347 13.92 -7.12 16.62
N SER A 348 14.33 -8.36 16.72
CA SER A 348 15.71 -8.77 16.50
C SER A 348 16.18 -8.59 15.05
N ASP A 349 15.24 -8.37 14.13
CA ASP A 349 15.48 -8.30 12.71
C ASP A 349 14.80 -7.08 12.08
N LEU A 350 15.62 -6.11 11.64
CA LEU A 350 15.18 -4.90 10.93
C LEU A 350 15.74 -4.88 9.50
N THR A 351 16.05 -6.05 8.96
CA THR A 351 16.69 -6.20 7.65
C THR A 351 15.73 -5.81 6.54
N CYS A 352 16.21 -4.97 5.61
CA CYS A 352 15.58 -4.71 4.32
C CYS A 352 16.40 -5.43 3.25
N ILE A 353 15.74 -6.04 2.26
CA ILE A 353 16.42 -6.79 1.20
C ILE A 353 16.07 -6.19 -0.16
N PHE A 354 17.08 -5.82 -0.91
CA PHE A 354 17.05 -5.56 -2.34
C PHE A 354 17.70 -6.75 -3.03
N ASP A 355 16.86 -7.62 -3.57
CA ASP A 355 17.27 -8.82 -4.29
C ASP A 355 17.31 -8.48 -5.80
N LEU A 356 18.50 -8.19 -6.29
CA LEU A 356 18.71 -7.87 -7.72
C LEU A 356 18.44 -9.07 -8.61
N ASN A 357 18.48 -10.29 -8.04
CA ASN A 357 18.11 -11.53 -8.72
C ASN A 357 18.78 -11.67 -10.10
N GLY A 358 20.01 -11.26 -10.22
CA GLY A 358 20.76 -11.33 -11.47
C GLY A 358 20.56 -10.14 -12.40
N HIS A 359 19.98 -9.04 -11.94
CA HIS A 359 19.72 -7.84 -12.73
C HIS A 359 20.57 -6.65 -12.27
N SER A 360 20.78 -5.70 -13.18
CA SER A 360 21.46 -4.45 -12.87
C SER A 360 20.47 -3.35 -12.52
N GLU A 361 20.86 -2.47 -11.57
CA GLU A 361 20.04 -1.36 -11.16
C GLU A 361 20.88 -0.09 -10.93
N ARG A 362 20.29 1.05 -11.31
CA ARG A 362 20.83 2.36 -10.97
C ARG A 362 19.77 3.17 -10.24
N ILE A 363 20.15 3.73 -9.10
CA ILE A 363 19.30 4.60 -8.29
C ILE A 363 19.95 5.94 -8.03
N GLY A 364 19.20 6.93 -7.60
CA GLY A 364 19.73 8.22 -7.23
C GLY A 364 20.57 8.12 -5.96
N LYS A 365 19.99 8.41 -4.83
CA LYS A 365 20.68 8.50 -3.56
C LYS A 365 20.21 7.42 -2.59
N ILE A 366 21.10 6.94 -1.74
CA ILE A 366 20.74 6.11 -0.59
C ILE A 366 20.68 7.00 0.64
N ASP A 367 19.51 7.09 1.26
CA ASP A 367 19.32 7.70 2.57
C ASP A 367 19.07 6.61 3.62
N MET A 368 19.95 6.52 4.59
CA MET A 368 19.79 5.64 5.74
C MET A 368 19.16 6.45 6.87
N TRP A 369 17.92 6.21 7.19
CA TRP A 369 17.20 6.96 8.22
C TRP A 369 16.99 6.10 9.47
N ASN A 370 17.68 6.45 10.52
CA ASN A 370 17.52 5.82 11.81
C ASN A 370 16.87 6.79 12.81
N ASP A 371 15.56 6.66 12.99
CA ASP A 371 14.78 7.43 13.97
C ASP A 371 14.80 6.82 15.37
N ASN A 372 15.48 5.69 15.56
CA ASN A 372 15.45 4.99 16.82
C ASN A 372 16.37 5.62 17.84
N THR A 373 15.84 6.46 18.71
CA THR A 373 16.56 7.04 19.85
C THR A 373 16.96 6.01 20.91
N LEU A 374 16.35 4.82 20.88
CA LEU A 374 16.68 3.68 21.73
C LEU A 374 17.65 2.71 21.07
N ALA A 375 18.31 3.12 20.05
CA ALA A 375 19.12 2.42 19.06
C ALA A 375 20.13 1.41 19.60
N LYS A 376 19.67 0.34 20.22
CA LYS A 376 20.47 -0.87 20.41
C LYS A 376 20.57 -1.71 19.12
N GLN A 377 19.78 -1.40 18.11
CA GLN A 377 19.73 -2.15 16.86
C GLN A 377 19.84 -1.21 15.67
N GLY A 378 20.83 -1.42 14.84
CA GLY A 378 21.02 -0.69 13.60
C GLY A 378 20.09 -1.18 12.50
N LEU A 379 20.07 -0.45 11.40
CA LEU A 379 19.42 -0.84 10.17
C LEU A 379 20.39 -1.66 9.33
N GLN A 380 20.03 -2.89 9.00
CA GLN A 380 20.77 -3.70 8.03
C GLN A 380 20.03 -3.66 6.69
N THR A 381 20.73 -3.27 5.64
CA THR A 381 20.25 -3.33 4.27
C THR A 381 21.08 -4.30 3.48
N ILE A 382 20.43 -5.28 2.90
CA ILE A 382 21.06 -6.27 2.03
C ILE A 382 20.79 -5.89 0.59
N ILE A 383 21.85 -5.76 -0.20
CA ILE A 383 21.81 -5.72 -1.65
C ILE A 383 22.30 -7.08 -2.12
N ASP A 384 21.39 -7.93 -2.56
CA ASP A 384 21.68 -9.29 -2.99
C ASP A 384 21.80 -9.34 -4.51
N PHE A 385 22.95 -9.68 -5.02
CA PHE A 385 23.20 -9.79 -6.45
C PHE A 385 22.52 -11.02 -7.06
N GLY A 386 22.30 -12.07 -6.26
CA GLY A 386 21.70 -13.32 -6.77
C GLY A 386 22.65 -14.10 -7.69
N ASN A 387 22.07 -14.95 -8.53
CA ASN A 387 22.81 -15.88 -9.41
C ASN A 387 22.62 -15.48 -10.89
N GLY A 388 23.02 -14.29 -11.27
CA GLY A 388 22.92 -13.82 -12.66
C GLY A 388 24.25 -13.85 -13.42
N GLY A 389 24.29 -13.17 -14.55
CA GLY A 389 25.51 -12.82 -15.27
C GLY A 389 26.23 -11.64 -14.58
N GLU A 390 27.03 -10.89 -15.34
CA GLU A 390 27.64 -9.64 -14.87
C GLU A 390 26.55 -8.63 -14.51
N GLN A 391 26.63 -8.08 -13.31
CA GLN A 391 25.62 -7.17 -12.76
C GLN A 391 26.27 -5.91 -12.18
N SER A 392 25.49 -4.84 -12.13
CA SER A 392 25.93 -3.63 -11.44
C SER A 392 24.83 -3.04 -10.56
N PHE A 393 25.25 -2.56 -9.39
CA PHE A 393 24.43 -1.70 -8.54
C PHE A 393 25.08 -0.33 -8.43
N THR A 394 24.41 0.69 -8.97
CA THR A 394 24.95 2.06 -9.06
C THR A 394 24.09 3.01 -8.25
N PHE A 395 24.71 3.89 -7.47
CA PHE A 395 24.02 4.94 -6.72
C PHE A 395 24.82 6.25 -6.73
N ALA A 396 24.12 7.38 -6.58
CA ALA A 396 24.77 8.68 -6.65
C ALA A 396 25.57 9.03 -5.38
N SER A 397 25.02 8.73 -4.21
CA SER A 397 25.64 9.01 -2.92
C SER A 397 24.95 8.24 -1.78
N ILE A 398 25.60 8.16 -0.63
CA ILE A 398 24.99 7.69 0.63
C ILE A 398 24.85 8.87 1.58
N ASN A 399 23.75 8.93 2.32
CA ASN A 399 23.54 9.90 3.38
C ASN A 399 22.91 9.24 4.61
N PHE A 400 23.13 9.84 5.76
CA PHE A 400 22.46 9.48 7.00
C PHE A 400 21.53 10.58 7.42
N GLN A 401 20.31 10.22 7.78
CA GLN A 401 19.34 11.13 8.35
C GLN A 401 18.84 10.60 9.69
N THR A 402 18.60 11.51 10.61
CA THR A 402 17.90 11.25 11.87
C THR A 402 17.09 12.48 12.22
N THR A 403 15.91 12.29 12.78
CA THR A 403 15.09 13.39 13.32
C THR A 403 15.68 13.98 14.60
N ASN A 404 16.58 13.26 15.24
CA ASN A 404 17.24 13.75 16.45
C ASN A 404 18.43 14.63 16.10
N SER A 405 18.27 15.95 16.22
CA SER A 405 19.28 16.96 15.89
C SER A 405 20.60 16.78 16.67
N SER A 406 20.58 16.15 17.84
CA SER A 406 21.80 15.83 18.60
C SER A 406 22.58 14.63 18.03
N PHE A 407 22.00 13.87 17.09
CA PHE A 407 22.62 12.73 16.44
C PHE A 407 22.89 12.92 14.94
N GLN A 408 22.59 14.05 14.36
CA GLN A 408 22.73 14.31 12.91
C GLN A 408 24.14 14.08 12.36
N SER A 409 25.14 14.10 13.20
CA SER A 409 26.54 13.80 12.83
C SER A 409 27.04 12.45 13.33
N ARG A 410 26.19 11.65 13.95
CA ARG A 410 26.53 10.38 14.56
C ARG A 410 25.76 9.25 13.89
N VAL A 411 26.48 8.23 13.49
CA VAL A 411 25.89 7.02 12.94
C VAL A 411 25.98 5.94 13.99
N ASN A 412 24.85 5.31 14.32
CA ASN A 412 24.88 4.06 15.09
C ASN A 412 25.45 2.96 14.20
N PHE A 413 26.78 2.92 14.16
CA PHE A 413 27.54 2.01 13.32
C PHE A 413 27.40 0.55 13.73
N TYR A 414 26.83 0.31 14.90
CA TYR A 414 26.84 -1.03 15.49
C TYR A 414 26.13 -2.08 14.64
N ARG A 415 25.19 -1.67 13.74
CA ARG A 415 24.48 -2.57 12.81
C ARG A 415 23.91 -1.85 11.59
N THR A 416 24.49 -0.75 11.18
CA THR A 416 24.00 0.01 10.03
C THR A 416 24.97 -0.17 8.88
N PHE A 417 24.67 -1.13 8.00
CA PHE A 417 25.52 -1.47 6.87
C PHE A 417 24.70 -1.60 5.59
N LEU A 418 25.40 -1.45 4.47
CA LEU A 418 25.01 -1.97 3.17
C LEU A 418 25.78 -3.27 2.95
N ASP A 419 25.10 -4.39 3.08
CA ASP A 419 25.66 -5.72 2.86
C ASP A 419 25.45 -6.12 1.40
N PHE A 420 26.53 -6.23 0.64
CA PHE A 420 26.51 -6.73 -0.73
C PHE A 420 26.71 -8.25 -0.71
N ARG A 421 25.60 -8.98 -0.82
CA ARG A 421 25.58 -10.45 -0.76
C ARG A 421 25.64 -11.06 -2.15
N ASN A 422 26.16 -12.29 -2.21
CA ASN A 422 26.38 -13.04 -3.44
C ASN A 422 27.19 -12.26 -4.47
N TYR A 423 28.03 -11.33 -4.00
CA TYR A 423 28.91 -10.51 -4.84
C TYR A 423 30.05 -11.38 -5.39
N ARG A 424 30.23 -11.38 -6.70
CA ARG A 424 31.27 -12.13 -7.43
C ARG A 424 32.33 -11.17 -7.95
N MET A 425 33.54 -11.29 -7.41
CA MET A 425 34.65 -10.42 -7.82
C MET A 425 34.98 -10.58 -9.30
N GLY A 426 35.01 -9.48 -10.03
CA GLY A 426 35.30 -9.44 -11.48
C GLY A 426 34.08 -9.70 -12.37
N GLU A 427 32.92 -9.99 -11.80
CA GLU A 427 31.66 -10.13 -12.52
C GLU A 427 30.63 -9.10 -12.06
N ASP A 428 30.58 -8.84 -10.74
CA ASP A 428 29.64 -7.90 -10.15
C ASP A 428 30.31 -6.58 -9.77
N HIS A 429 29.57 -5.48 -9.92
CA HIS A 429 30.11 -4.15 -9.73
C HIS A 429 29.26 -3.31 -8.79
N VAL A 430 29.89 -2.62 -7.85
CA VAL A 430 29.26 -1.62 -6.99
C VAL A 430 29.83 -0.26 -7.32
N TYR A 431 29.01 0.63 -7.90
CA TYR A 431 29.43 1.96 -8.32
C TYR A 431 28.75 3.05 -7.50
N CYS A 432 29.50 4.12 -7.21
CA CYS A 432 28.95 5.37 -6.68
C CYS A 432 29.48 6.57 -7.45
N ALA A 433 28.63 7.54 -7.73
CA ALA A 433 29.05 8.78 -8.36
C ALA A 433 29.88 9.67 -7.41
N SER A 434 29.74 9.47 -6.09
CA SER A 434 30.49 10.22 -5.08
C SER A 434 31.60 9.36 -4.47
N LYS A 435 32.74 10.00 -4.21
CA LYS A 435 33.88 9.37 -3.53
C LYS A 435 33.55 9.18 -2.04
N LEU A 436 33.30 7.92 -1.59
CA LEU A 436 32.86 7.62 -0.22
C LEU A 436 33.96 7.85 0.83
N SER A 437 35.24 7.71 0.46
CA SER A 437 36.34 8.02 1.36
C SER A 437 36.50 9.53 1.66
N ALA A 438 35.90 10.39 0.82
CA ALA A 438 36.00 11.83 1.00
C ALA A 438 35.03 12.41 2.04
N SER A 439 33.99 11.65 2.42
CA SER A 439 32.99 12.07 3.39
C SER A 439 33.11 11.26 4.68
N THR A 440 33.01 11.93 5.81
CA THR A 440 33.18 11.32 7.13
C THR A 440 31.96 11.49 8.01
N PHE A 441 31.82 10.60 8.96
CA PHE A 441 30.84 10.68 10.04
C PHE A 441 31.48 10.23 11.36
N MET A 442 30.89 10.63 12.48
CA MET A 442 31.32 10.16 13.79
C MET A 442 30.61 8.83 14.10
N ASN A 443 31.40 7.80 14.38
CA ASN A 443 30.87 6.52 14.85
C ASN A 443 30.36 6.66 16.30
N ASP A 444 29.12 6.26 16.56
CA ASP A 444 28.50 6.30 17.90
C ASP A 444 28.58 4.96 18.65
N ASP A 445 29.38 4.01 18.17
CA ASP A 445 29.69 2.80 18.94
C ASP A 445 30.43 3.17 20.23
N PRO A 446 29.89 2.84 21.41
CA PRO A 446 30.54 3.17 22.68
C PRO A 446 31.92 2.57 22.83
N ARG A 447 32.29 1.56 22.03
CA ARG A 447 33.60 0.89 22.02
C ARG A 447 34.60 1.53 21.05
N ASP A 448 34.09 2.26 20.05
CA ASP A 448 34.94 2.85 19.01
C ASP A 448 34.28 4.18 18.50
N ARG A 449 34.51 5.26 19.27
CA ARG A 449 34.03 6.61 18.94
C ARG A 449 34.99 7.35 18.01
N THR A 450 35.40 6.73 16.94
CA THR A 450 36.31 7.33 15.98
C THR A 450 35.54 7.92 14.79
N THR A 451 36.20 8.85 14.09
CA THR A 451 35.72 9.32 12.80
C THR A 451 35.94 8.22 11.75
N LYS A 452 34.89 7.89 11.02
CA LYS A 452 34.87 6.91 9.93
C LYS A 452 34.51 7.59 8.62
N THR A 453 34.89 6.99 7.52
CA THR A 453 34.40 7.39 6.19
C THR A 453 33.15 6.58 5.81
N TYR A 454 32.36 7.07 4.86
CA TYR A 454 31.21 6.32 4.35
C TYR A 454 31.60 4.98 3.71
N LEU A 455 32.87 4.85 3.30
CA LEU A 455 33.44 3.57 2.86
C LEU A 455 33.27 2.45 3.90
N ASN A 456 33.37 2.79 5.17
CA ASN A 456 33.23 1.84 6.28
C ASN A 456 31.81 1.26 6.45
N LEU A 457 30.84 1.73 5.70
CA LEU A 457 29.46 1.22 5.74
C LEU A 457 29.25 0.01 4.83
N LEU A 458 30.12 -0.16 3.83
CA LEU A 458 30.00 -1.26 2.87
C LEU A 458 30.51 -2.55 3.49
N ARG A 459 29.81 -3.66 3.19
CA ARG A 459 30.19 -5.01 3.59
C ARG A 459 30.05 -5.97 2.43
N PHE A 460 30.97 -6.91 2.35
CA PHE A 460 30.99 -8.03 1.42
C PHE A 460 31.16 -9.32 2.22
N PRO A 461 30.09 -9.86 2.79
CA PRO A 461 30.18 -10.93 3.81
C PRO A 461 30.89 -12.20 3.35
N GLU A 462 30.84 -12.51 2.04
CA GLU A 462 31.48 -13.68 1.45
C GLU A 462 33.02 -13.64 1.52
N PHE A 463 33.57 -12.44 1.75
CA PHE A 463 35.04 -12.25 1.85
C PHE A 463 35.54 -12.24 3.27
N GLY A 464 34.70 -12.57 4.26
CA GLY A 464 35.05 -12.66 5.65
C GLY A 464 34.74 -11.42 6.47
N VAL A 465 35.55 -11.11 7.46
CA VAL A 465 35.35 -10.01 8.42
C VAL A 465 36.07 -8.75 7.91
N PHE A 466 35.30 -7.68 7.72
CA PHE A 466 35.88 -6.38 7.34
C PHE A 466 36.91 -5.88 8.38
N GLY A 467 38.05 -5.44 7.87
CA GLY A 467 39.18 -4.97 8.69
C GLY A 467 40.03 -6.08 9.28
N VAL A 468 39.70 -7.35 9.01
CA VAL A 468 40.48 -8.54 9.43
C VAL A 468 40.88 -9.34 8.18
N ASP A 469 39.90 -9.78 7.41
CA ASP A 469 40.13 -10.60 6.23
C ASP A 469 40.20 -9.77 4.95
N TYR A 470 39.47 -8.65 4.90
CA TYR A 470 39.49 -7.74 3.76
C TYR A 470 39.27 -6.28 4.17
N GLU A 471 39.65 -5.39 3.27
CA GLU A 471 39.33 -3.97 3.27
C GLU A 471 38.54 -3.61 1.99
N ILE A 472 37.99 -2.40 1.88
CA ILE A 472 37.33 -1.92 0.68
C ILE A 472 38.33 -1.16 -0.19
N ALA A 473 38.53 -1.62 -1.40
CA ALA A 473 39.21 -0.86 -2.45
C ALA A 473 38.23 0.15 -3.06
N GLU A 474 38.74 1.37 -3.34
CA GLU A 474 38.00 2.43 -4.03
C GLU A 474 38.80 2.80 -5.27
N THR A 475 38.26 2.53 -6.45
CA THR A 475 38.91 2.77 -7.75
C THR A 475 38.09 3.71 -8.59
N GLN A 476 38.68 4.79 -9.08
CA GLN A 476 38.01 5.69 -10.03
C GLN A 476 37.97 5.03 -11.42
N VAL A 477 36.77 5.00 -12.01
CA VAL A 477 36.52 4.46 -13.35
C VAL A 477 35.74 5.47 -14.19
N THR A 478 35.75 5.31 -15.49
CA THR A 478 34.93 6.10 -16.41
C THR A 478 34.06 5.16 -17.23
N ILE A 479 32.75 5.26 -17.07
CA ILE A 479 31.76 4.43 -17.76
C ILE A 479 30.83 5.33 -18.55
N ASN A 480 30.76 5.14 -19.85
CA ASN A 480 29.94 5.95 -20.77
C ASN A 480 30.17 7.47 -20.63
N GLY A 481 31.42 7.88 -20.33
CA GLY A 481 31.79 9.30 -20.13
C GLY A 481 31.48 9.86 -18.73
N GLU A 482 30.89 9.09 -17.85
CA GLU A 482 30.64 9.44 -16.45
C GLU A 482 31.79 8.94 -15.56
N THR A 483 32.24 9.79 -14.65
CA THR A 483 33.25 9.39 -13.63
C THR A 483 32.52 8.77 -12.45
N LEU A 484 32.82 7.54 -12.16
CA LEU A 484 32.30 6.75 -11.03
C LEU A 484 33.46 6.24 -10.15
N TYR A 485 33.13 5.81 -8.96
CA TYR A 485 34.00 5.10 -8.05
C TYR A 485 33.48 3.69 -7.86
N GLU A 486 34.31 2.71 -8.20
CA GLU A 486 34.03 1.29 -7.99
C GLU A 486 34.52 0.86 -6.61
N TYR A 487 33.69 0.09 -5.93
CA TYR A 487 33.95 -0.46 -4.59
C TYR A 487 33.97 -1.98 -4.65
N SER A 488 35.07 -2.55 -4.20
CA SER A 488 35.22 -4.00 -4.16
C SER A 488 36.01 -4.44 -2.92
N PRO A 489 35.84 -5.69 -2.46
CA PRO A 489 36.63 -6.23 -1.38
C PRO A 489 38.07 -6.48 -1.86
N ARG A 490 39.05 -6.09 -1.06
CA ARG A 490 40.49 -6.40 -1.28
C ARG A 490 41.01 -7.18 -0.08
N ALA A 491 41.49 -8.39 -0.31
CA ALA A 491 42.05 -9.23 0.75
C ALA A 491 43.21 -8.53 1.48
N LEU A 492 43.19 -8.58 2.79
CA LEU A 492 44.31 -8.20 3.63
C LEU A 492 45.23 -9.44 3.67
N GLY A 493 46.40 -9.35 3.01
CA GLY A 493 47.37 -10.44 3.04
C GLY A 493 47.75 -10.78 4.51
N ASN A 494 47.69 -12.05 4.87
CA ASN A 494 48.22 -12.57 6.10
C ASN A 494 49.74 -12.51 6.09
#